data_6c0ecd5c692a86e11f4c0c4786da15db
#
_entry.id   6c0ecd5c692a86e11f4c0c4786da15db
#
_cell.length_a   1.000
_cell.length_b   1.000
_cell.length_c   1.000
_cell.angle_alpha   90.00
_cell.angle_beta   90.00
_cell.angle_gamma   90.00
#
_symmetry.space_group_name_H-M   'P 1'
#
loop_
_entity.id
_entity.type
_entity.pdbx_description
1 polymer ?
#
loop_
_entity_poly.entity_id
_entity_poly.type
_entity_poly.pdbx_seq_one_letter_code
_entity_poly.pdbx_strand_id
1 'polypeptide(L)'
;MRYKCVLMDIDDTLFDFMPGNRKAIALLMEELGLSSPTIFDEYQAINHACWQALERGEMDTGTLHVERFRRFLSEKQLDDDPERVADRFAQLLGQQVIPLPYAEETVKALSERLPVILLTNGITVIQKRRMAASPIRHWISGMVISQEVGCSKPDPNIFEIALNGVDPRDALMIGDGTGSDVLGANRAGVDVCWYNPKGKALPDGLHVEYEIQDLRQCLAIATQQ
;
A
#
# COMPACT_ATOMS: atom_id res chain seq x y z
N MET A 1 -0.94 23.15 -16.28
CA MET A 1 -0.88 21.73 -15.85
C MET A 1 -2.30 21.26 -15.61
N ARG A 2 -2.66 20.10 -16.10
CA ARG A 2 -4.00 19.52 -15.93
C ARG A 2 -4.30 19.21 -14.47
N TYR A 3 -3.34 18.64 -13.74
CA TYR A 3 -3.51 18.24 -12.36
C TYR A 3 -2.90 19.23 -11.37
N LYS A 4 -3.47 19.31 -10.16
CA LYS A 4 -3.01 20.12 -9.03
C LYS A 4 -2.33 19.32 -7.95
N CYS A 5 -2.57 18.00 -7.88
CA CYS A 5 -1.89 17.07 -6.99
C CYS A 5 -1.87 15.65 -7.58
N VAL A 6 -0.98 14.84 -7.03
CA VAL A 6 -0.89 13.40 -7.31
C VAL A 6 -1.15 12.64 -6.01
N LEU A 7 -2.09 11.71 -6.06
CA LEU A 7 -2.28 10.67 -5.06
C LEU A 7 -1.50 9.44 -5.52
N MET A 8 -0.73 8.81 -4.63
CA MET A 8 0.13 7.72 -5.03
C MET A 8 0.07 6.58 -4.00
N ASP A 9 -0.17 5.37 -4.47
CA ASP A 9 -0.08 4.18 -3.63
C ASP A 9 1.36 3.86 -3.25
N ILE A 10 1.55 2.99 -2.26
CA ILE A 10 2.88 2.63 -1.73
C ILE A 10 3.30 1.23 -2.15
N ASP A 11 2.50 0.20 -1.80
CA ASP A 11 2.88 -1.20 -1.93
C ASP A 11 2.65 -1.71 -3.36
N ASP A 12 3.67 -2.29 -3.96
CA ASP A 12 3.72 -2.71 -5.36
C ASP A 12 3.56 -1.55 -6.39
N THR A 13 3.58 -0.29 -5.88
CA THR A 13 3.66 0.93 -6.70
C THR A 13 4.98 1.67 -6.50
N LEU A 14 5.38 1.94 -5.25
CA LEU A 14 6.67 2.55 -4.90
C LEU A 14 7.66 1.56 -4.31
N PHE A 15 7.17 0.60 -3.53
CA PHE A 15 7.99 -0.43 -2.89
C PHE A 15 7.53 -1.82 -3.31
N ASP A 16 8.48 -2.69 -3.63
CA ASP A 16 8.25 -4.12 -3.83
C ASP A 16 7.91 -4.77 -2.48
N PHE A 17 6.62 -5.05 -2.27
CA PHE A 17 6.12 -5.51 -0.98
C PHE A 17 6.55 -6.94 -0.66
N MET A 18 6.43 -7.84 -1.63
CA MET A 18 6.59 -9.28 -1.36
C MET A 18 7.99 -9.69 -0.89
N PRO A 19 9.10 -9.23 -1.47
CA PRO A 19 10.44 -9.57 -0.95
C PRO A 19 10.67 -9.05 0.47
N GLY A 20 10.19 -7.83 0.78
CA GLY A 20 10.29 -7.25 2.12
C GLY A 20 9.47 -8.03 3.16
N ASN A 21 8.24 -8.38 2.81
CA ASN A 21 7.36 -9.19 3.64
C ASN A 21 7.94 -10.59 3.88
N ARG A 22 8.43 -11.26 2.85
CA ARG A 22 9.07 -12.58 2.97
C ARG A 22 10.26 -12.54 3.92
N LYS A 23 11.12 -11.52 3.82
CA LYS A 23 12.26 -11.34 4.70
C LYS A 23 11.83 -11.07 6.15
N ALA A 24 10.85 -10.20 6.37
CA ALA A 24 10.34 -9.89 7.69
C ALA A 24 9.73 -11.13 8.37
N ILE A 25 8.95 -11.93 7.63
CA ILE A 25 8.38 -13.18 8.13
C ILE A 25 9.48 -14.20 8.43
N ALA A 26 10.48 -14.36 7.57
CA ALA A 26 11.58 -15.30 7.82
C ALA A 26 12.31 -14.97 9.13
N LEU A 27 12.62 -13.70 9.38
CA LEU A 27 13.23 -13.24 10.62
C LEU A 27 12.34 -13.49 11.83
N LEU A 28 11.04 -13.21 11.72
CA LEU A 28 10.08 -13.44 12.79
C LEU A 28 9.97 -14.94 13.13
N MET A 29 9.91 -15.80 12.12
CA MET A 29 9.80 -17.25 12.32
C MET A 29 11.06 -17.81 12.98
N GLU A 30 12.25 -17.32 12.62
CA GLU A 30 13.50 -17.65 13.29
C GLU A 30 13.47 -17.27 14.78
N GLU A 31 12.98 -16.07 15.11
CA GLU A 31 12.82 -15.62 16.52
C GLU A 31 11.80 -16.45 17.30
N LEU A 32 10.78 -17.00 16.65
CA LEU A 32 9.80 -17.91 17.24
C LEU A 32 10.27 -19.38 17.31
N GLY A 33 11.49 -19.67 16.86
CA GLY A 33 12.04 -21.02 16.80
C GLY A 33 11.41 -21.93 15.76
N LEU A 34 10.74 -21.35 14.76
CA LEU A 34 10.07 -22.08 13.69
C LEU A 34 10.97 -22.15 12.45
N SER A 35 11.18 -23.38 11.97
CA SER A 35 11.94 -23.64 10.74
C SER A 35 11.19 -24.67 9.90
N SER A 36 10.54 -24.21 8.84
CA SER A 36 9.87 -25.09 7.87
C SER A 36 9.92 -24.42 6.48
N PRO A 37 10.13 -25.19 5.41
CA PRO A 37 10.12 -24.64 4.07
C PRO A 37 8.74 -24.08 3.65
N THR A 38 7.66 -24.51 4.31
CA THR A 38 6.27 -24.09 4.04
C THR A 38 5.76 -22.99 4.96
N ILE A 39 6.54 -22.58 5.98
CA ILE A 39 6.09 -21.67 7.04
C ILE A 39 5.59 -20.32 6.50
N PHE A 40 6.24 -19.81 5.46
CA PHE A 40 5.83 -18.57 4.81
C PHE A 40 4.45 -18.72 4.14
N ASP A 41 4.23 -19.81 3.41
CA ASP A 41 2.98 -20.04 2.69
C ASP A 41 1.82 -20.31 3.67
N GLU A 42 2.09 -20.99 4.78
CA GLU A 42 1.14 -21.21 5.88
C GLU A 42 0.71 -19.88 6.51
N TYR A 43 1.67 -19.01 6.85
CA TYR A 43 1.36 -17.67 7.32
C TYR A 43 0.59 -16.86 6.29
N GLN A 44 0.98 -16.92 5.01
CA GLN A 44 0.31 -16.17 3.94
C GLN A 44 -1.14 -16.59 3.73
N ALA A 45 -1.46 -17.86 3.90
CA ALA A 45 -2.85 -18.33 3.83
C ALA A 45 -3.72 -17.67 4.91
N ILE A 46 -3.23 -17.61 6.16
CA ILE A 46 -3.92 -16.94 7.27
C ILE A 46 -4.02 -15.43 7.02
N ASN A 47 -2.92 -14.80 6.64
CA ASN A 47 -2.87 -13.37 6.36
C ASN A 47 -3.84 -13.00 5.24
N HIS A 48 -3.88 -13.76 4.16
CA HIS A 48 -4.81 -13.52 3.04
C HIS A 48 -6.28 -13.64 3.49
N ALA A 49 -6.62 -14.65 4.29
CA ALA A 49 -7.96 -14.80 4.84
C ALA A 49 -8.36 -13.60 5.71
N CYS A 50 -7.43 -13.02 6.49
CA CYS A 50 -7.69 -11.81 7.29
C CYS A 50 -7.91 -10.59 6.39
N TRP A 51 -7.11 -10.41 5.34
CA TRP A 51 -7.31 -9.32 4.38
C TRP A 51 -8.66 -9.42 3.65
N GLN A 52 -9.06 -10.63 3.23
CA GLN A 52 -10.38 -10.85 2.65
C GLN A 52 -11.52 -10.52 3.63
N ALA A 53 -11.37 -10.84 4.92
CA ALA A 53 -12.36 -10.49 5.95
C ALA A 53 -12.45 -8.96 6.14
N LEU A 54 -11.30 -8.24 6.09
CA LEU A 54 -11.28 -6.78 6.09
C LEU A 54 -12.03 -6.20 4.88
N GLU A 55 -11.77 -6.72 3.67
CA GLU A 55 -12.44 -6.28 2.44
C GLU A 55 -13.97 -6.48 2.47
N ARG A 56 -14.42 -7.53 3.17
CA ARG A 56 -15.86 -7.78 3.39
C ARG A 56 -16.45 -6.97 4.56
N GLY A 57 -15.64 -6.16 5.25
CA GLY A 57 -16.07 -5.38 6.42
C GLY A 57 -16.33 -6.22 7.69
N GLU A 58 -15.81 -7.45 7.74
CA GLU A 58 -15.94 -8.38 8.88
C GLU A 58 -14.95 -8.09 10.00
N MET A 59 -13.90 -7.31 9.72
CA MET A 59 -12.92 -6.81 10.69
C MET A 59 -12.35 -5.46 10.24
N ASP A 60 -11.77 -4.74 11.18
CA ASP A 60 -10.98 -3.52 10.90
C ASP A 60 -9.48 -3.81 10.81
N THR A 61 -8.71 -2.81 10.35
CA THR A 61 -7.27 -2.95 10.14
C THR A 61 -6.48 -3.14 11.44
N GLY A 62 -6.98 -2.59 12.57
CA GLY A 62 -6.38 -2.77 13.89
C GLY A 62 -6.53 -4.22 14.37
N THR A 63 -7.73 -4.77 14.23
CA THR A 63 -8.01 -6.18 14.50
C THR A 63 -7.18 -7.09 13.61
N LEU A 64 -7.12 -6.84 12.31
CA LEU A 64 -6.31 -7.61 11.34
C LEU A 64 -4.84 -7.67 11.77
N HIS A 65 -4.28 -6.57 12.26
CA HIS A 65 -2.87 -6.49 12.65
C HIS A 65 -2.48 -7.59 13.65
N VAL A 66 -3.33 -7.86 14.62
CA VAL A 66 -3.08 -8.84 15.69
C VAL A 66 -3.66 -10.21 15.34
N GLU A 67 -4.88 -10.25 14.78
CA GLU A 67 -5.65 -11.49 14.58
C GLU A 67 -4.94 -12.51 13.69
N ARG A 68 -4.23 -12.08 12.65
CA ARG A 68 -3.45 -12.97 11.79
C ARG A 68 -2.36 -13.72 12.57
N PHE A 69 -1.75 -13.07 13.55
CA PHE A 69 -0.76 -13.72 14.42
C PHE A 69 -1.42 -14.57 15.51
N ARG A 70 -2.57 -14.15 16.05
CA ARG A 70 -3.34 -14.99 16.98
C ARG A 70 -3.71 -16.34 16.32
N ARG A 71 -4.23 -16.30 15.09
CA ARG A 71 -4.54 -17.52 14.33
C ARG A 71 -3.31 -18.35 14.04
N PHE A 72 -2.23 -17.71 13.62
CA PHE A 72 -0.97 -18.38 13.31
C PHE A 72 -0.37 -19.08 14.54
N LEU A 73 -0.28 -18.38 15.68
CA LEU A 73 0.23 -18.94 16.94
C LEU A 73 -0.63 -20.11 17.42
N SER A 74 -1.96 -19.97 17.35
CA SER A 74 -2.90 -21.05 17.70
C SER A 74 -2.70 -22.29 16.82
N GLU A 75 -2.57 -22.12 15.49
CA GLU A 75 -2.33 -23.23 14.55
C GLU A 75 -1.00 -23.94 14.84
N LYS A 76 0.03 -23.16 15.20
CA LYS A 76 1.35 -23.69 15.57
C LYS A 76 1.46 -24.17 17.01
N GLN A 77 0.40 -24.06 17.81
CA GLN A 77 0.37 -24.41 19.23
C GLN A 77 1.49 -23.72 20.04
N LEU A 78 1.78 -22.45 19.69
CA LEU A 78 2.75 -21.61 20.38
C LEU A 78 2.06 -20.80 21.47
N ASP A 79 2.61 -20.87 22.68
CA ASP A 79 2.20 -20.04 23.82
C ASP A 79 2.99 -18.72 23.79
N ASP A 80 2.53 -17.76 22.97
CA ASP A 80 3.12 -16.44 22.84
C ASP A 80 2.02 -15.37 22.73
N ASP A 81 2.36 -14.13 23.06
CA ASP A 81 1.44 -12.98 22.97
C ASP A 81 1.28 -12.50 21.52
N PRO A 82 0.08 -12.61 20.92
CA PRO A 82 -0.16 -12.18 19.55
C PRO A 82 0.12 -10.69 19.29
N GLU A 83 -0.10 -9.81 20.29
CA GLU A 83 0.17 -8.38 20.16
C GLU A 83 1.68 -8.13 20.08
N ARG A 84 2.46 -8.79 20.96
CA ARG A 84 3.92 -8.73 20.92
C ARG A 84 4.48 -9.21 19.59
N VAL A 85 3.95 -10.31 19.06
CA VAL A 85 4.37 -10.89 17.78
C VAL A 85 4.00 -9.97 16.62
N ALA A 86 2.80 -9.38 16.63
CA ALA A 86 2.36 -8.41 15.64
C ALA A 86 3.25 -7.15 15.62
N ASP A 87 3.56 -6.62 16.81
CA ASP A 87 4.46 -5.46 16.95
C ASP A 87 5.89 -5.78 16.50
N ARG A 88 6.37 -6.99 16.81
CA ARG A 88 7.68 -7.41 16.33
C ARG A 88 7.72 -7.54 14.81
N PHE A 89 6.70 -8.14 14.22
CA PHE A 89 6.56 -8.16 12.76
C PHE A 89 6.55 -6.76 12.15
N ALA A 90 5.79 -5.83 12.75
CA ALA A 90 5.74 -4.44 12.28
C ALA A 90 7.11 -3.75 12.35
N GLN A 91 7.94 -4.08 13.36
CA GLN A 91 9.32 -3.61 13.44
C GLN A 91 10.18 -4.17 12.29
N LEU A 92 10.10 -5.49 12.07
CA LEU A 92 10.87 -6.17 11.05
C LEU A 92 10.48 -5.71 9.64
N LEU A 93 9.18 -5.65 9.35
CA LEU A 93 8.69 -5.19 8.04
C LEU A 93 8.94 -3.70 7.82
N GLY A 94 8.83 -2.89 8.88
CA GLY A 94 9.13 -1.45 8.83
C GLY A 94 10.57 -1.12 8.44
N GLN A 95 11.49 -2.08 8.56
CA GLN A 95 12.88 -1.94 8.10
C GLN A 95 13.09 -2.40 6.65
N GLN A 96 12.08 -3.04 6.05
CA GLN A 96 12.17 -3.54 4.69
C GLN A 96 11.64 -2.49 3.71
N VAL A 97 12.55 -1.67 3.19
CA VAL A 97 12.27 -0.70 2.13
C VAL A 97 13.02 -1.14 0.88
N ILE A 98 12.28 -1.65 -0.08
CA ILE A 98 12.82 -2.13 -1.36
C ILE A 98 12.12 -1.29 -2.45
N PRO A 99 12.73 -0.18 -2.90
CA PRO A 99 12.11 0.65 -3.93
C PRO A 99 11.94 -0.12 -5.23
N LEU A 100 10.81 0.06 -5.88
CA LEU A 100 10.64 -0.35 -7.27
C LEU A 100 11.54 0.49 -8.20
N PRO A 101 11.87 -0.02 -9.39
CA PRO A 101 12.69 0.72 -10.34
C PRO A 101 12.14 2.13 -10.58
N TYR A 102 12.99 3.14 -10.45
CA TYR A 102 12.68 4.56 -10.66
C TYR A 102 11.68 5.20 -9.68
N ALA A 103 11.24 4.51 -8.62
CA ALA A 103 10.27 5.04 -7.67
C ALA A 103 10.75 6.35 -7.01
N GLU A 104 11.97 6.36 -6.50
CA GLU A 104 12.55 7.54 -5.83
C GLU A 104 12.71 8.72 -6.81
N GLU A 105 13.24 8.46 -8.01
CA GLU A 105 13.43 9.47 -9.04
C GLU A 105 12.10 10.08 -9.48
N THR A 106 11.09 9.24 -9.64
CA THR A 106 9.74 9.66 -10.05
C THR A 106 9.07 10.53 -8.99
N VAL A 107 9.09 10.10 -7.72
CA VAL A 107 8.48 10.89 -6.63
C VAL A 107 9.21 12.22 -6.48
N LYS A 108 10.52 12.25 -6.56
CA LYS A 108 11.31 13.47 -6.53
C LYS A 108 10.92 14.42 -7.67
N ALA A 109 10.91 13.94 -8.90
CA ALA A 109 10.58 14.73 -10.07
C ALA A 109 9.14 15.29 -10.04
N LEU A 110 8.18 14.48 -9.57
CA LEU A 110 6.79 14.90 -9.38
C LEU A 110 6.71 15.99 -8.31
N SER A 111 7.39 15.83 -7.17
CA SER A 111 7.35 16.78 -6.05
C SER A 111 7.88 18.17 -6.38
N GLU A 112 8.74 18.28 -7.38
CA GLU A 112 9.23 19.57 -7.90
C GLU A 112 8.15 20.34 -8.70
N ARG A 113 7.05 19.70 -9.02
CA ARG A 113 5.98 20.23 -9.88
C ARG A 113 4.62 20.28 -9.19
N LEU A 114 4.30 19.28 -8.39
CA LEU A 114 2.97 19.05 -7.80
C LEU A 114 3.12 18.47 -6.38
N PRO A 115 2.19 18.75 -5.46
CA PRO A 115 2.06 18.00 -4.23
C PRO A 115 1.87 16.52 -4.51
N VAL A 116 2.68 15.67 -3.85
CA VAL A 116 2.56 14.21 -3.88
C VAL A 116 2.04 13.75 -2.53
N ILE A 117 0.86 13.15 -2.50
CA ILE A 117 0.21 12.62 -1.32
C ILE A 117 0.17 11.09 -1.43
N LEU A 118 0.73 10.40 -0.46
CA LEU A 118 0.64 8.95 -0.41
C LEU A 118 -0.71 8.50 0.14
N LEU A 119 -1.31 7.47 -0.47
CA LEU A 119 -2.62 6.94 -0.11
C LEU A 119 -2.57 5.42 -0.02
N THR A 120 -2.62 4.86 1.20
CA THR A 120 -2.37 3.44 1.43
C THR A 120 -3.40 2.77 2.33
N ASN A 121 -3.71 1.49 2.02
CA ASN A 121 -4.51 0.61 2.87
C ASN A 121 -3.67 -0.12 3.94
N GLY A 122 -2.41 0.25 4.09
CA GLY A 122 -1.50 -0.41 5.01
C GLY A 122 -1.76 -0.13 6.49
N ILE A 123 -1.00 -0.83 7.34
CA ILE A 123 -1.01 -0.67 8.80
C ILE A 123 -0.13 0.51 9.17
N THR A 124 -0.66 1.42 10.00
CA THR A 124 -0.04 2.70 10.34
C THR A 124 1.41 2.59 10.81
N VAL A 125 1.67 1.73 11.79
CA VAL A 125 3.00 1.58 12.36
C VAL A 125 4.01 1.06 11.34
N ILE A 126 3.58 0.22 10.41
CA ILE A 126 4.42 -0.33 9.33
C ILE A 126 4.73 0.76 8.31
N GLN A 127 3.70 1.43 7.78
CA GLN A 127 3.89 2.44 6.74
C GLN A 127 4.71 3.64 7.22
N LYS A 128 4.46 4.11 8.45
CA LYS A 128 5.27 5.20 9.05
C LYS A 128 6.74 4.81 9.20
N ARG A 129 7.04 3.58 9.62
CA ARG A 129 8.43 3.11 9.75
C ARG A 129 9.12 2.96 8.39
N ARG A 130 8.44 2.34 7.42
CA ARG A 130 8.98 2.22 6.05
C ARG A 130 9.24 3.58 5.43
N MET A 131 8.31 4.52 5.59
CA MET A 131 8.48 5.88 5.09
C MET A 131 9.63 6.61 5.80
N ALA A 132 9.76 6.48 7.12
CA ALA A 132 10.87 7.08 7.87
C ALA A 132 12.25 6.55 7.42
N ALA A 133 12.32 5.29 6.98
CA ALA A 133 13.53 4.66 6.46
C ALA A 133 13.80 4.95 4.97
N SER A 134 12.82 5.52 4.23
CA SER A 134 12.94 5.83 2.82
C SER A 134 13.33 7.29 2.57
N PRO A 135 14.17 7.60 1.57
CA PRO A 135 14.41 8.97 1.12
C PRO A 135 13.17 9.66 0.55
N ILE A 136 12.17 8.90 0.09
CA ILE A 136 10.90 9.40 -0.44
C ILE A 136 10.20 10.34 0.55
N ARG A 137 10.37 10.13 1.88
CA ARG A 137 9.80 11.01 2.93
C ARG A 137 10.08 12.50 2.75
N HIS A 138 11.15 12.85 2.07
CA HIS A 138 11.55 14.25 1.85
C HIS A 138 10.79 14.93 0.71
N TRP A 139 10.10 14.16 -0.13
CA TRP A 139 9.46 14.63 -1.35
C TRP A 139 7.94 14.52 -1.33
N ILE A 140 7.37 13.95 -0.26
CA ILE A 140 5.91 13.86 -0.12
C ILE A 140 5.35 15.07 0.63
N SER A 141 4.17 15.50 0.22
CA SER A 141 3.41 16.58 0.88
C SER A 141 2.51 16.07 2.01
N GLY A 142 2.20 14.76 2.00
CA GLY A 142 1.36 14.13 3.00
C GLY A 142 1.26 12.62 2.79
N MET A 143 0.68 11.94 3.78
CA MET A 143 0.39 10.51 3.71
C MET A 143 -0.93 10.23 4.44
N VAL A 144 -1.87 9.62 3.74
CA VAL A 144 -3.15 9.15 4.28
C VAL A 144 -3.11 7.63 4.38
N ILE A 145 -3.30 7.14 5.59
CA ILE A 145 -3.28 5.71 5.91
C ILE A 145 -4.67 5.29 6.36
N SER A 146 -5.25 4.28 5.73
CA SER A 146 -6.62 3.82 5.96
C SER A 146 -6.92 3.58 7.44
N GLN A 147 -6.00 2.97 8.17
CA GLN A 147 -6.15 2.71 9.60
C GLN A 147 -6.29 3.99 10.45
N GLU A 148 -5.67 5.09 10.05
CA GLU A 148 -5.75 6.37 10.79
C GLU A 148 -7.05 7.12 10.55
N VAL A 149 -7.59 6.99 9.32
CA VAL A 149 -8.76 7.76 8.91
C VAL A 149 -10.07 6.95 8.99
N GLY A 150 -9.98 5.65 9.29
CA GLY A 150 -11.14 4.78 9.51
C GLY A 150 -11.88 4.36 8.24
N CYS A 151 -11.34 4.62 7.06
CA CYS A 151 -11.85 4.16 5.76
C CYS A 151 -10.70 3.74 4.85
N SER A 152 -10.96 2.83 3.91
CA SER A 152 -9.92 2.24 3.05
C SER A 152 -10.31 2.30 1.58
N LYS A 153 -9.34 2.37 0.67
CA LYS A 153 -9.58 2.17 -0.76
C LYS A 153 -10.29 0.81 -0.97
N PRO A 154 -11.35 0.71 -1.75
CA PRO A 154 -11.89 1.66 -2.72
C PRO A 154 -13.04 2.57 -2.22
N ASP A 155 -13.15 2.85 -0.91
CA ASP A 155 -14.13 3.80 -0.39
C ASP A 155 -13.75 5.22 -0.88
N PRO A 156 -14.67 5.99 -1.53
CA PRO A 156 -14.36 7.34 -2.01
C PRO A 156 -14.02 8.32 -0.87
N ASN A 157 -14.44 8.07 0.36
CA ASN A 157 -14.15 8.94 1.50
C ASN A 157 -12.64 9.08 1.77
N ILE A 158 -11.86 8.02 1.58
CA ILE A 158 -10.40 8.11 1.77
C ILE A 158 -9.74 9.02 0.73
N PHE A 159 -10.28 9.05 -0.50
CA PHE A 159 -9.82 9.96 -1.55
C PHE A 159 -10.20 11.40 -1.23
N GLU A 160 -11.41 11.66 -0.73
CA GLU A 160 -11.84 12.99 -0.30
C GLU A 160 -10.91 13.57 0.79
N ILE A 161 -10.57 12.73 1.78
CA ILE A 161 -9.59 13.09 2.84
C ILE A 161 -8.22 13.43 2.22
N ALA A 162 -7.74 12.60 1.29
CA ALA A 162 -6.43 12.81 0.66
C ALA A 162 -6.40 14.06 -0.24
N LEU A 163 -7.50 14.36 -0.91
CA LEU A 163 -7.64 15.55 -1.76
C LEU A 163 -7.67 16.85 -0.96
N ASN A 164 -8.15 16.83 0.29
CA ASN A 164 -8.18 17.98 1.18
C ASN A 164 -8.72 19.26 0.51
N GLY A 165 -9.83 19.14 -0.20
CA GLY A 165 -10.49 20.24 -0.90
C GLY A 165 -10.04 20.51 -2.34
N VAL A 166 -9.12 19.72 -2.88
CA VAL A 166 -8.82 19.72 -4.32
C VAL A 166 -9.97 19.05 -5.09
N ASP A 167 -10.42 19.63 -6.20
CA ASP A 167 -11.43 19.01 -7.06
C ASP A 167 -10.88 17.65 -7.56
N PRO A 168 -11.64 16.54 -7.43
CA PRO A 168 -11.21 15.23 -7.89
C PRO A 168 -10.69 15.21 -9.34
N ARG A 169 -11.29 16.03 -10.23
CA ARG A 169 -10.88 16.15 -11.65
C ARG A 169 -9.52 16.81 -11.84
N ASP A 170 -9.02 17.50 -10.82
CA ASP A 170 -7.71 18.14 -10.81
C ASP A 170 -6.63 17.24 -10.13
N ALA A 171 -6.95 15.99 -9.82
CA ALA A 171 -6.05 15.05 -9.20
C ALA A 171 -5.82 13.81 -10.07
N LEU A 172 -4.64 13.21 -9.91
CA LEU A 172 -4.27 11.96 -10.58
C LEU A 172 -3.93 10.91 -9.52
N MET A 173 -4.62 9.76 -9.54
CA MET A 173 -4.24 8.58 -8.75
C MET A 173 -3.26 7.72 -9.53
N ILE A 174 -2.11 7.42 -8.94
CA ILE A 174 -1.10 6.48 -9.47
C ILE A 174 -1.06 5.26 -8.54
N GLY A 175 -1.36 4.07 -9.04
CA GLY A 175 -1.36 2.83 -8.26
C GLY A 175 -1.46 1.60 -9.13
N ASP A 176 -1.16 0.42 -8.55
CA ASP A 176 -1.19 -0.87 -9.25
C ASP A 176 -2.48 -1.67 -9.00
N GLY A 177 -3.17 -1.39 -7.88
CA GLY A 177 -4.32 -2.15 -7.40
C GLY A 177 -5.62 -1.84 -8.15
N THR A 178 -6.09 -2.76 -9.01
CA THR A 178 -7.35 -2.55 -9.73
C THR A 178 -8.57 -2.50 -8.80
N GLY A 179 -8.59 -3.31 -7.73
CA GLY A 179 -9.70 -3.36 -6.76
C GLY A 179 -9.65 -2.26 -5.70
N SER A 180 -8.53 -1.61 -5.49
CA SER A 180 -8.34 -0.54 -4.51
C SER A 180 -8.16 0.81 -5.18
N ASP A 181 -7.10 0.98 -5.95
CA ASP A 181 -6.70 2.27 -6.51
C ASP A 181 -7.61 2.68 -7.67
N VAL A 182 -7.70 1.80 -8.69
CA VAL A 182 -8.49 2.10 -9.89
C VAL A 182 -9.97 2.22 -9.55
N LEU A 183 -10.54 1.21 -8.89
CA LEU A 183 -11.95 1.23 -8.50
C LEU A 183 -12.27 2.40 -7.57
N GLY A 184 -11.38 2.68 -6.60
CA GLY A 184 -11.57 3.76 -5.64
C GLY A 184 -11.52 5.13 -6.30
N ALA A 185 -10.53 5.37 -7.16
CA ALA A 185 -10.41 6.61 -7.91
C ALA A 185 -11.60 6.82 -8.87
N ASN A 186 -12.06 5.76 -9.57
CA ASN A 186 -13.26 5.84 -10.40
C ASN A 186 -14.51 6.25 -9.58
N ARG A 187 -14.68 5.70 -8.37
CA ARG A 187 -15.79 6.07 -7.47
C ARG A 187 -15.67 7.50 -6.94
N ALA A 188 -14.45 7.97 -6.74
CA ALA A 188 -14.16 9.33 -6.27
C ALA A 188 -14.15 10.38 -7.39
N GLY A 189 -14.22 9.99 -8.66
CA GLY A 189 -14.13 10.88 -9.81
C GLY A 189 -12.73 11.45 -10.04
N VAL A 190 -11.69 10.72 -9.61
CA VAL A 190 -10.27 11.03 -9.78
C VAL A 190 -9.74 10.29 -11.01
N ASP A 191 -8.99 10.99 -11.86
CA ASP A 191 -8.30 10.38 -13.01
C ASP A 191 -7.27 9.34 -12.55
N VAL A 192 -7.09 8.26 -13.32
CA VAL A 192 -6.24 7.12 -12.97
C VAL A 192 -5.08 6.95 -13.95
N CYS A 193 -3.89 6.84 -13.40
CA CYS A 193 -2.70 6.30 -14.06
C CYS A 193 -2.39 4.93 -13.46
N TRP A 194 -2.83 3.88 -14.13
CA TRP A 194 -2.64 2.52 -13.65
C TRP A 194 -1.22 2.04 -13.91
N TYR A 195 -0.48 1.73 -12.85
CA TYR A 195 0.84 1.11 -12.92
C TYR A 195 0.68 -0.39 -13.12
N ASN A 196 0.93 -0.86 -14.35
CA ASN A 196 0.72 -2.24 -14.77
C ASN A 196 1.98 -2.85 -15.41
N PRO A 197 3.07 -3.04 -14.64
CA PRO A 197 4.35 -3.52 -15.18
C PRO A 197 4.26 -4.93 -15.76
N LYS A 198 3.20 -5.69 -15.42
CA LYS A 198 3.00 -7.08 -15.85
C LYS A 198 2.04 -7.21 -17.05
N GLY A 199 1.48 -6.10 -17.54
CA GLY A 199 0.54 -6.13 -18.68
C GLY A 199 -0.72 -6.96 -18.43
N LYS A 200 -1.29 -6.88 -17.20
CA LYS A 200 -2.54 -7.55 -16.86
C LYS A 200 -3.70 -6.91 -17.64
N ALA A 201 -4.74 -7.69 -17.94
CA ALA A 201 -5.98 -7.10 -18.47
C ALA A 201 -6.70 -6.26 -17.40
N LEU A 202 -7.21 -5.10 -17.81
CA LEU A 202 -8.07 -4.30 -16.94
C LEU A 202 -9.40 -5.03 -16.73
N PRO A 203 -9.85 -5.22 -15.48
CA PRO A 203 -11.15 -5.83 -15.21
C PRO A 203 -12.32 -5.03 -15.81
N ASP A 204 -13.37 -5.75 -16.24
CA ASP A 204 -14.57 -5.12 -16.80
C ASP A 204 -15.20 -4.11 -15.83
N GLY A 205 -15.68 -3.00 -16.38
CA GLY A 205 -16.35 -1.94 -15.62
C GLY A 205 -15.41 -0.95 -14.93
N LEU A 206 -14.10 -1.13 -15.05
CA LEU A 206 -13.11 -0.14 -14.59
C LEU A 206 -12.64 0.75 -15.74
N HIS A 207 -12.24 1.97 -15.41
CA HIS A 207 -11.70 2.94 -16.34
C HIS A 207 -10.35 3.47 -15.87
N VAL A 208 -9.41 3.67 -16.81
CA VAL A 208 -8.13 4.31 -16.56
C VAL A 208 -7.85 5.31 -17.68
N GLU A 209 -7.41 6.52 -17.33
CA GLU A 209 -7.00 7.53 -18.31
C GLU A 209 -5.64 7.19 -18.90
N TYR A 210 -4.79 6.55 -18.09
CA TYR A 210 -3.44 6.15 -18.49
C TYR A 210 -3.11 4.77 -17.92
N GLU A 211 -2.40 3.98 -18.73
CA GLU A 211 -1.73 2.75 -18.30
C GLU A 211 -0.25 2.88 -18.56
N ILE A 212 0.56 2.56 -17.55
CA ILE A 212 2.02 2.63 -17.62
C ILE A 212 2.66 1.35 -17.11
N GLN A 213 3.81 1.01 -17.67
CA GLN A 213 4.65 -0.09 -17.21
C GLN A 213 5.95 0.40 -16.56
N ASP A 214 6.23 1.70 -16.63
CA ASP A 214 7.43 2.34 -16.12
C ASP A 214 7.06 3.65 -15.41
N LEU A 215 7.45 3.78 -14.15
CA LEU A 215 7.12 4.94 -13.33
C LEU A 215 7.66 6.27 -13.88
N ARG A 216 8.72 6.25 -14.70
CA ARG A 216 9.25 7.45 -15.36
C ARG A 216 8.24 8.14 -16.26
N GLN A 217 7.22 7.43 -16.73
CA GLN A 217 6.14 7.99 -17.56
C GLN A 217 5.22 8.91 -16.75
N CYS A 218 5.16 8.75 -15.42
CA CYS A 218 4.27 9.50 -14.53
C CYS A 218 4.47 11.02 -14.65
N LEU A 219 5.71 11.50 -14.73
CA LEU A 219 6.01 12.92 -14.78
C LEU A 219 5.38 13.58 -16.01
N ALA A 220 5.56 12.99 -17.17
CA ALA A 220 5.01 13.53 -18.42
C ALA A 220 3.47 13.57 -18.37
N ILE A 221 2.84 12.52 -17.82
CA ILE A 221 1.39 12.44 -17.66
C ILE A 221 0.88 13.49 -16.67
N ALA A 222 1.48 13.59 -15.50
CA ALA A 222 1.04 14.49 -14.43
C ALA A 222 1.22 15.97 -14.79
N THR A 223 2.17 16.30 -15.68
CA THR A 223 2.51 17.69 -16.05
C THR A 223 1.97 18.12 -17.41
N GLN A 224 1.15 17.32 -18.07
CA GLN A 224 0.48 17.72 -19.34
C GLN A 224 -0.28 19.04 -19.19
N GLN A 225 -0.30 19.81 -20.28
CA GLN A 225 -1.04 21.09 -20.36
C GLN A 225 -2.45 20.89 -20.86
#